data_280ac6de61978776948099c8c2ad98ed
#
_entry.id   280ac6de61978776948099c8c2ad98ed
#
_cell.length_a   1.000
_cell.length_b   1.000
_cell.length_c   1.000
_cell.angle_alpha   90.00
_cell.angle_beta   90.00
_cell.angle_gamma   90.00
#
_symmetry.space_group_name_H-M   'P 1'
#
loop_
_entity.id
_entity.type
_entity.pdbx_description
1 polymer ?
#
loop_
_entity_poly.entity_id
_entity_poly.type
_entity_poly.pdbx_seq_one_letter_code
_entity_poly.pdbx_strand_id
1 'polypeptide(L)'
;MYNIKEVAELISGKIVGNENLIFKRLAPFFYATEDELTFAADEKMLKSIDKCTAGAIIVPPLENLPKDRTYIVVEKNPRELMPILLNFFKPKVKPFEKPIEDSAIIDETASVSEINTYIGHNVKIGKNVVIYPNVSIFEGTEIGDGTIVYSNVTIREFSKIGKKCIFQPGAVIGSDGFGYIKVKGDNVKIEQIGHVILEDEVEIGANTCVDRGAIGDTIIKKGTKIDNLVHIAHNDVIGSNCFIIAQVGISGSVEVGDNTTLAGQVGVAGHLKIGNNVVIAAGSCVTKDI
;
A
#
# COMPACT_ATOMS: atom_id res chain seq x y z
N MET A 1 5.49 0.38 18.64
CA MET A 1 6.57 -0.60 18.94
C MET A 1 5.92 -1.87 19.44
N TYR A 2 6.34 -3.02 18.93
CA TYR A 2 5.76 -4.34 19.22
C TYR A 2 6.83 -5.24 19.83
N ASN A 3 6.43 -6.13 20.74
CA ASN A 3 7.34 -7.09 21.36
C ASN A 3 7.20 -8.44 20.61
N ILE A 4 8.32 -9.10 20.34
CA ILE A 4 8.34 -10.40 19.65
C ILE A 4 7.57 -11.49 20.41
N LYS A 5 7.53 -11.44 21.75
CA LYS A 5 6.78 -12.40 22.56
C LYS A 5 5.27 -12.32 22.31
N GLU A 6 4.74 -11.10 22.18
CA GLU A 6 3.31 -10.89 21.90
C GLU A 6 2.91 -11.52 20.56
N VAL A 7 3.76 -11.34 19.54
CA VAL A 7 3.50 -11.94 18.22
C VAL A 7 3.68 -13.46 18.24
N ALA A 8 4.73 -13.97 18.90
CA ALA A 8 4.95 -15.41 19.00
C ALA A 8 3.79 -16.11 19.73
N GLU A 9 3.28 -15.53 20.82
CA GLU A 9 2.11 -16.03 21.54
C GLU A 9 0.86 -16.01 20.66
N LEU A 10 0.61 -14.90 19.96
CA LEU A 10 -0.54 -14.73 19.06
C LEU A 10 -0.63 -15.83 18.00
N ILE A 11 0.51 -16.23 17.43
CA ILE A 11 0.57 -17.21 16.33
C ILE A 11 1.01 -18.60 16.79
N SER A 12 1.11 -18.84 18.12
CA SER A 12 1.61 -20.08 18.72
C SER A 12 2.98 -20.50 18.19
N GLY A 13 3.86 -19.54 18.00
CA GLY A 13 5.21 -19.72 17.46
C GLY A 13 6.27 -19.83 18.56
N LYS A 14 7.37 -20.52 18.25
CA LYS A 14 8.54 -20.64 19.14
C LYS A 14 9.61 -19.63 18.71
N ILE A 15 10.07 -18.80 19.65
CA ILE A 15 11.17 -17.87 19.41
C ILE A 15 12.50 -18.63 19.41
N VAL A 16 13.35 -18.34 18.43
CA VAL A 16 14.73 -18.80 18.32
C VAL A 16 15.60 -17.56 18.12
N GLY A 17 16.45 -17.24 19.10
CA GLY A 17 17.28 -16.04 19.13
C GLY A 17 16.91 -15.07 20.24
N ASN A 18 16.84 -13.77 19.97
CA ASN A 18 16.60 -12.73 20.97
C ASN A 18 15.10 -12.64 21.36
N GLU A 19 14.75 -13.16 22.51
CA GLU A 19 13.37 -13.13 23.05
C GLU A 19 12.90 -11.73 23.51
N ASN A 20 13.78 -10.76 23.60
CA ASN A 20 13.44 -9.40 24.03
C ASN A 20 13.46 -8.40 22.87
N LEU A 21 13.43 -8.89 21.63
CA LEU A 21 13.43 -8.03 20.46
C LEU A 21 12.16 -7.18 20.40
N ILE A 22 12.36 -5.89 20.10
CA ILE A 22 11.28 -4.93 19.85
C ILE A 22 11.41 -4.48 18.41
N PHE A 23 10.29 -4.39 17.69
CA PHE A 23 10.27 -3.97 16.30
C PHE A 23 9.14 -2.96 16.04
N LYS A 24 9.23 -2.25 14.92
CA LYS A 24 8.32 -1.14 14.57
C LYS A 24 7.03 -1.61 13.92
N ARG A 25 7.15 -2.56 12.98
CA ARG A 25 6.03 -3.02 12.14
C ARG A 25 6.33 -4.36 11.48
N LEU A 26 5.32 -4.92 10.85
CA LEU A 26 5.47 -5.98 9.87
C LEU A 26 5.83 -5.35 8.51
N ALA A 27 6.82 -5.90 7.81
CA ALA A 27 7.34 -5.36 6.55
C ALA A 27 7.46 -6.45 5.46
N PRO A 28 7.46 -6.08 4.16
CA PRO A 28 7.67 -7.01 3.08
C PRO A 28 9.06 -7.65 3.15
N PHE A 29 9.16 -8.95 2.90
CA PHE A 29 10.37 -9.76 3.11
C PHE A 29 11.65 -9.18 2.47
N PHE A 30 11.57 -8.71 1.23
CA PHE A 30 12.74 -8.21 0.49
C PHE A 30 13.13 -6.76 0.82
N TYR A 31 12.33 -6.06 1.62
CA TYR A 31 12.51 -4.64 1.96
C TYR A 31 12.56 -4.38 3.46
N ALA A 32 12.41 -5.45 4.27
CA ALA A 32 12.42 -5.34 5.72
C ALA A 32 13.81 -4.95 6.26
N THR A 33 13.84 -4.12 7.28
CA THR A 33 15.04 -3.61 7.96
C THR A 33 15.23 -4.25 9.34
N GLU A 34 16.36 -4.00 9.97
CA GLU A 34 16.74 -4.61 11.26
C GLU A 34 15.76 -4.33 12.41
N ASP A 35 14.95 -3.28 12.30
CA ASP A 35 13.95 -2.90 13.29
C ASP A 35 12.52 -3.32 12.91
N GLU A 36 12.40 -4.25 11.97
CA GLU A 36 11.12 -4.74 11.44
C GLU A 36 11.00 -6.27 11.53
N LEU A 37 9.75 -6.74 11.63
CA LEU A 37 9.38 -8.15 11.52
C LEU A 37 8.96 -8.46 10.08
N THR A 38 9.30 -9.64 9.61
CA THR A 38 8.79 -10.16 8.33
C THR A 38 8.42 -11.64 8.43
N PHE A 39 8.01 -12.24 7.33
CA PHE A 39 7.75 -13.69 7.24
C PHE A 39 8.30 -14.26 5.93
N ALA A 40 8.67 -15.54 5.95
CA ALA A 40 9.06 -16.29 4.77
C ALA A 40 8.07 -17.46 4.58
N ALA A 41 7.21 -17.36 3.56
CA ALA A 41 6.10 -18.29 3.35
C ALA A 41 6.22 -19.12 2.08
N ASP A 42 7.09 -18.77 1.17
CA ASP A 42 7.30 -19.46 -0.11
C ASP A 42 8.77 -19.85 -0.33
N GLU A 43 8.99 -20.69 -1.32
CA GLU A 43 10.31 -21.24 -1.63
C GLU A 43 11.34 -20.16 -2.01
N LYS A 44 10.91 -19.07 -2.70
CA LYS A 44 11.79 -17.97 -3.10
C LYS A 44 12.27 -17.19 -1.89
N MET A 45 11.38 -16.91 -0.95
CA MET A 45 11.72 -16.25 0.32
C MET A 45 12.63 -17.14 1.17
N LEU A 46 12.30 -18.43 1.31
CA LEU A 46 13.09 -19.38 2.09
C LEU A 46 14.51 -19.58 1.54
N LYS A 47 14.69 -19.62 0.22
CA LYS A 47 16.00 -19.66 -0.43
C LYS A 47 16.81 -18.35 -0.31
N SER A 48 16.15 -17.27 0.07
CA SER A 48 16.77 -15.94 0.21
C SER A 48 16.85 -15.48 1.67
N ILE A 49 16.65 -16.38 2.64
CA ILE A 49 16.53 -16.03 4.05
C ILE A 49 17.82 -15.41 4.60
N ASP A 50 18.97 -15.82 4.10
CA ASP A 50 20.29 -15.28 4.42
C ASP A 50 20.49 -13.83 3.91
N LYS A 51 19.74 -13.41 2.90
CA LYS A 51 19.77 -12.06 2.34
C LYS A 51 18.75 -11.10 2.97
N CYS A 52 17.81 -11.63 3.76
CA CYS A 52 16.81 -10.81 4.43
C CYS A 52 17.49 -10.01 5.55
N THR A 53 17.17 -8.72 5.65
CA THR A 53 17.75 -7.79 6.65
C THR A 53 16.81 -7.51 7.83
N ALA A 54 15.68 -8.21 7.91
CA ALA A 54 14.73 -8.05 9.02
C ALA A 54 15.34 -8.44 10.37
N GLY A 55 14.95 -7.73 11.43
CA GLY A 55 15.35 -8.07 12.81
C GLY A 55 14.79 -9.41 13.28
N ALA A 56 13.59 -9.78 12.81
CA ALA A 56 13.02 -11.11 13.04
C ALA A 56 12.24 -11.61 11.82
N ILE A 57 12.21 -12.95 11.63
CA ILE A 57 11.51 -13.59 10.52
C ILE A 57 10.60 -14.70 11.05
N ILE A 58 9.33 -14.68 10.67
CA ILE A 58 8.40 -15.80 10.90
C ILE A 58 8.66 -16.85 9.81
N VAL A 59 8.95 -18.08 10.22
CA VAL A 59 9.33 -19.18 9.31
C VAL A 59 8.61 -20.48 9.66
N PRO A 60 8.41 -21.40 8.70
CA PRO A 60 8.08 -22.79 9.02
C PRO A 60 9.28 -23.48 9.71
N PRO A 61 9.11 -24.71 10.24
CA PRO A 61 10.23 -25.48 10.76
C PRO A 61 11.30 -25.71 9.69
N LEU A 62 12.54 -25.31 9.97
CA LEU A 62 13.69 -25.48 9.07
C LEU A 62 14.84 -26.13 9.84
N GLU A 63 15.56 -27.08 9.20
CA GLU A 63 16.68 -27.78 9.82
C GLU A 63 17.89 -26.87 10.08
N ASN A 64 18.13 -25.90 9.20
CA ASN A 64 19.30 -25.02 9.24
C ASN A 64 18.90 -23.54 9.15
N LEU A 65 18.60 -22.93 10.29
CA LEU A 65 18.40 -21.48 10.38
C LEU A 65 19.76 -20.78 10.60
N PRO A 66 20.04 -19.68 9.87
CA PRO A 66 21.17 -18.81 10.19
C PRO A 66 21.14 -18.36 11.65
N LYS A 67 22.28 -18.46 12.39
CA LYS A 67 22.33 -18.24 13.82
C LYS A 67 22.46 -16.77 14.26
N ASP A 68 22.63 -15.88 13.29
CA ASP A 68 22.93 -14.46 13.48
C ASP A 68 21.68 -13.58 13.64
N ARG A 69 20.49 -14.16 13.64
CA ARG A 69 19.23 -13.41 13.70
C ARG A 69 18.13 -14.14 14.47
N THR A 70 17.00 -13.47 14.65
CA THR A 70 15.88 -13.97 15.45
C THR A 70 14.77 -14.51 14.54
N TYR A 71 14.16 -15.60 14.97
CA TYR A 71 13.05 -16.24 14.26
C TYR A 71 11.86 -16.49 15.17
N ILE A 72 10.66 -16.50 14.58
CA ILE A 72 9.47 -17.11 15.16
C ILE A 72 9.15 -18.34 14.31
N VAL A 73 9.39 -19.53 14.83
CA VAL A 73 9.13 -20.80 14.13
C VAL A 73 7.69 -21.22 14.39
N VAL A 74 6.91 -21.45 13.33
CA VAL A 74 5.49 -21.82 13.38
C VAL A 74 5.23 -23.11 12.62
N GLU A 75 4.37 -23.99 13.17
CA GLU A 75 4.03 -25.28 12.55
C GLU A 75 3.23 -25.12 11.24
N LYS A 76 2.45 -24.05 11.13
CA LYS A 76 1.66 -23.72 9.94
C LYS A 76 2.49 -22.95 8.92
N ASN A 77 2.05 -23.00 7.66
CA ASN A 77 2.60 -22.07 6.67
C ASN A 77 2.35 -20.61 7.15
N PRO A 78 3.39 -19.76 7.24
CA PRO A 78 3.22 -18.35 7.64
C PRO A 78 2.14 -17.60 6.85
N ARG A 79 1.88 -17.98 5.60
CA ARG A 79 0.82 -17.39 4.77
C ARG A 79 -0.58 -17.60 5.34
N GLU A 80 -0.81 -18.72 6.01
CA GLU A 80 -2.10 -19.01 6.66
C GLU A 80 -2.34 -18.15 7.91
N LEU A 81 -1.28 -17.58 8.46
CA LEU A 81 -1.33 -16.71 9.64
C LEU A 81 -1.57 -15.24 9.28
N MET A 82 -1.54 -14.89 8.00
CA MET A 82 -1.70 -13.51 7.52
C MET A 82 -2.96 -12.80 8.06
N PRO A 83 -4.16 -13.42 8.08
CA PRO A 83 -5.34 -12.76 8.62
C PRO A 83 -5.17 -12.35 10.08
N ILE A 84 -4.57 -13.20 10.91
CA ILE A 84 -4.34 -12.95 12.34
C ILE A 84 -3.26 -11.88 12.51
N LEU A 85 -2.14 -12.02 11.80
CA LEU A 85 -1.01 -11.09 11.87
C LEU A 85 -1.43 -9.68 11.42
N LEU A 86 -2.06 -9.56 10.25
CA LEU A 86 -2.42 -8.25 9.72
C LEU A 86 -3.52 -7.57 10.54
N ASN A 87 -4.45 -8.34 11.11
CA ASN A 87 -5.42 -7.78 12.05
C ASN A 87 -4.74 -7.23 13.32
N PHE A 88 -3.70 -7.90 13.82
CA PHE A 88 -2.92 -7.43 14.96
C PHE A 88 -2.15 -6.13 14.66
N PHE A 89 -1.55 -6.03 13.47
CA PHE A 89 -0.79 -4.86 13.04
C PHE A 89 -1.64 -3.75 12.43
N LYS A 90 -2.93 -3.97 12.24
CA LYS A 90 -3.84 -2.97 11.65
C LYS A 90 -3.83 -1.69 12.47
N PRO A 91 -3.53 -0.53 11.84
CA PRO A 91 -3.62 0.75 12.52
C PRO A 91 -5.03 0.99 13.06
N LYS A 92 -5.11 1.45 14.31
CA LYS A 92 -6.38 1.90 14.89
C LYS A 92 -6.60 3.33 14.44
N VAL A 93 -7.62 3.54 13.63
CA VAL A 93 -8.06 4.89 13.24
C VAL A 93 -8.99 5.48 14.29
N LYS A 94 -8.89 6.79 14.50
CA LYS A 94 -9.77 7.50 15.42
C LYS A 94 -11.18 7.65 14.80
N PRO A 95 -12.24 7.64 15.60
CA PRO A 95 -13.57 7.96 15.12
C PRO A 95 -13.59 9.42 14.64
N PHE A 96 -14.42 9.69 13.64
CA PHE A 96 -14.68 11.06 13.20
C PHE A 96 -15.65 11.75 14.18
N GLU A 97 -15.31 12.99 14.57
CA GLU A 97 -16.08 13.76 15.53
C GLU A 97 -16.73 15.00 14.88
N LYS A 98 -16.08 15.56 13.87
CA LYS A 98 -16.54 16.76 13.17
C LYS A 98 -16.04 16.80 11.72
N PRO A 99 -16.58 17.71 10.86
CA PRO A 99 -16.19 17.78 9.44
C PRO A 99 -14.70 18.05 9.23
N ILE A 100 -14.09 18.93 10.03
CA ILE A 100 -12.65 19.19 10.03
C ILE A 100 -12.16 18.98 11.46
N GLU A 101 -11.32 17.95 11.66
CA GLU A 101 -10.82 17.60 12.99
C GLU A 101 -9.79 18.62 13.50
N ASP A 102 -9.80 18.91 14.81
CA ASP A 102 -8.91 19.94 15.42
C ASP A 102 -7.43 19.64 15.27
N SER A 103 -7.07 18.39 15.12
CA SER A 103 -5.69 17.97 14.92
C SER A 103 -5.21 18.04 13.45
N ALA A 104 -6.08 18.43 12.53
CA ALA A 104 -5.68 18.68 11.14
C ALA A 104 -4.84 19.96 11.06
N ILE A 105 -3.80 19.92 10.25
CA ILE A 105 -2.92 21.06 9.98
C ILE A 105 -3.14 21.48 8.53
N ILE A 106 -3.76 22.63 8.34
CA ILE A 106 -4.12 23.19 7.04
C ILE A 106 -3.34 24.49 6.87
N ASP A 107 -2.54 24.60 5.79
CA ASP A 107 -1.81 25.83 5.48
C ASP A 107 -2.81 26.96 5.17
N GLU A 108 -2.51 28.18 5.62
CA GLU A 108 -3.38 29.36 5.47
C GLU A 108 -3.68 29.75 4.02
N THR A 109 -2.84 29.30 3.08
CA THR A 109 -3.00 29.53 1.64
C THR A 109 -3.85 28.47 0.95
N ALA A 110 -4.21 27.39 1.65
CA ALA A 110 -5.05 26.34 1.10
C ALA A 110 -6.52 26.79 1.02
N SER A 111 -7.21 26.40 -0.04
CA SER A 111 -8.64 26.62 -0.23
C SER A 111 -9.38 25.30 -0.02
N VAL A 112 -10.05 25.16 1.11
CA VAL A 112 -10.79 23.96 1.47
C VAL A 112 -12.28 24.26 1.52
N SER A 113 -13.07 23.55 0.74
CA SER A 113 -14.53 23.65 0.80
C SER A 113 -15.05 23.01 2.10
N GLU A 114 -15.92 23.70 2.81
CA GLU A 114 -16.61 23.16 3.99
C GLU A 114 -17.89 22.38 3.62
N ILE A 115 -18.29 22.38 2.35
CA ILE A 115 -19.52 21.74 1.90
C ILE A 115 -19.33 20.23 1.81
N ASN A 116 -19.90 19.49 2.78
CA ASN A 116 -19.82 18.01 2.88
C ASN A 116 -18.38 17.46 2.76
N THR A 117 -17.40 18.21 3.26
CA THR A 117 -16.00 17.83 3.23
C THR A 117 -15.59 17.31 4.60
N TYR A 118 -14.87 16.19 4.62
CA TYR A 118 -14.28 15.62 5.83
C TYR A 118 -12.75 15.67 5.75
N ILE A 119 -12.13 16.30 6.75
CA ILE A 119 -10.68 16.32 6.96
C ILE A 119 -10.39 15.68 8.32
N GLY A 120 -9.79 14.49 8.28
CA GLY A 120 -9.57 13.64 9.44
C GLY A 120 -8.45 14.08 10.37
N HIS A 121 -8.33 13.35 11.48
CA HIS A 121 -7.29 13.59 12.48
C HIS A 121 -5.89 13.56 11.87
N ASN A 122 -5.01 14.47 12.32
CA ASN A 122 -3.60 14.55 11.93
C ASN A 122 -3.35 14.65 10.40
N VAL A 123 -4.36 15.02 9.63
CA VAL A 123 -4.20 15.32 8.19
C VAL A 123 -3.35 16.58 8.05
N LYS A 124 -2.43 16.57 7.06
CA LYS A 124 -1.61 17.74 6.74
C LYS A 124 -1.90 18.19 5.32
N ILE A 125 -2.28 19.44 5.15
CA ILE A 125 -2.59 20.06 3.85
C ILE A 125 -1.60 21.18 3.60
N GLY A 126 -0.83 21.07 2.50
CA GLY A 126 0.21 22.00 2.13
C GLY A 126 -0.31 23.30 1.49
N LYS A 127 0.64 24.13 1.07
CA LYS A 127 0.39 25.48 0.49
C LYS A 127 -0.36 25.39 -0.83
N ASN A 128 -1.29 26.33 -1.03
CA ASN A 128 -2.05 26.50 -2.28
C ASN A 128 -2.77 25.20 -2.72
N VAL A 129 -3.07 24.29 -1.81
CA VAL A 129 -3.90 23.12 -2.08
C VAL A 129 -5.36 23.58 -2.26
N VAL A 130 -6.05 22.99 -3.24
CA VAL A 130 -7.46 23.27 -3.49
C VAL A 130 -8.28 22.01 -3.30
N ILE A 131 -9.24 22.03 -2.37
CA ILE A 131 -10.14 20.92 -2.08
C ILE A 131 -11.57 21.36 -2.34
N TYR A 132 -12.20 20.68 -3.29
CA TYR A 132 -13.59 20.93 -3.72
C TYR A 132 -14.61 20.28 -2.77
N PRO A 133 -15.93 20.58 -2.93
CA PRO A 133 -16.99 19.98 -2.11
C PRO A 133 -17.06 18.45 -2.21
N ASN A 134 -17.61 17.81 -1.18
CA ASN A 134 -17.83 16.36 -1.07
C ASN A 134 -16.54 15.53 -1.11
N VAL A 135 -15.43 16.07 -0.64
CA VAL A 135 -14.15 15.34 -0.51
C VAL A 135 -14.03 14.75 0.88
N SER A 136 -13.48 13.53 0.98
CA SER A 136 -13.16 12.90 2.26
C SER A 136 -11.69 12.55 2.32
N ILE A 137 -10.95 13.12 3.28
CA ILE A 137 -9.54 12.87 3.53
C ILE A 137 -9.40 12.33 4.95
N PHE A 138 -8.94 11.09 5.05
CA PHE A 138 -8.91 10.36 6.32
C PHE A 138 -7.61 10.54 7.08
N GLU A 139 -7.60 10.05 8.33
CA GLU A 139 -6.56 10.26 9.34
C GLU A 139 -5.14 10.09 8.79
N GLY A 140 -4.24 11.00 9.19
CA GLY A 140 -2.80 10.92 8.92
C GLY A 140 -2.38 11.08 7.47
N THR A 141 -3.31 11.44 6.57
CA THR A 141 -3.01 11.74 5.16
C THR A 141 -2.19 13.02 5.06
N GLU A 142 -1.19 13.04 4.19
CA GLU A 142 -0.38 14.21 3.87
C GLU A 142 -0.58 14.61 2.42
N ILE A 143 -0.88 15.89 2.14
CA ILE A 143 -1.10 16.43 0.80
C ILE A 143 -0.10 17.57 0.55
N GLY A 144 0.74 17.40 -0.46
CA GLY A 144 1.78 18.34 -0.86
C GLY A 144 1.24 19.58 -1.57
N ASP A 145 2.08 20.62 -1.61
CA ASP A 145 1.75 21.95 -2.10
C ASP A 145 1.19 21.96 -3.53
N GLY A 146 0.20 22.81 -3.79
CA GLY A 146 -0.37 23.04 -5.11
C GLY A 146 -1.21 21.88 -5.68
N THR A 147 -1.54 20.87 -4.86
CA THR A 147 -2.40 19.75 -5.26
C THR A 147 -3.85 20.18 -5.35
N ILE A 148 -4.59 19.62 -6.35
CA ILE A 148 -6.00 19.90 -6.58
C ILE A 148 -6.79 18.61 -6.39
N VAL A 149 -7.80 18.66 -5.52
CA VAL A 149 -8.68 17.53 -5.22
C VAL A 149 -10.11 17.89 -5.59
N TYR A 150 -10.58 17.37 -6.71
CA TYR A 150 -11.94 17.64 -7.19
C TYR A 150 -13.01 16.91 -6.38
N SER A 151 -14.27 17.26 -6.63
CA SER A 151 -15.42 16.78 -5.86
C SER A 151 -15.56 15.24 -5.89
N ASN A 152 -16.08 14.69 -4.79
CA ASN A 152 -16.34 13.26 -4.60
C ASN A 152 -15.07 12.39 -4.56
N VAL A 153 -13.89 12.96 -4.38
CA VAL A 153 -12.65 12.22 -4.17
C VAL A 153 -12.59 11.71 -2.74
N THR A 154 -12.14 10.48 -2.58
CA THR A 154 -11.85 9.87 -1.27
C THR A 154 -10.38 9.51 -1.18
N ILE A 155 -9.69 10.01 -0.14
CA ILE A 155 -8.31 9.64 0.17
C ILE A 155 -8.28 8.99 1.56
N ARG A 156 -7.99 7.68 1.58
CA ARG A 156 -7.97 6.86 2.79
C ARG A 156 -6.72 7.12 3.64
N GLU A 157 -6.78 6.59 4.84
CA GLU A 157 -5.87 6.82 5.95
C GLU A 157 -4.40 6.63 5.56
N PHE A 158 -3.54 7.51 6.08
CA PHE A 158 -2.08 7.47 6.00
C PHE A 158 -1.51 7.52 4.58
N SER A 159 -2.31 7.90 3.58
CA SER A 159 -1.82 8.12 2.22
C SER A 159 -0.88 9.32 2.18
N LYS A 160 0.17 9.24 1.35
CA LYS A 160 1.11 10.33 1.13
C LYS A 160 1.02 10.83 -0.29
N ILE A 161 0.63 12.07 -0.44
CA ILE A 161 0.43 12.72 -1.73
C ILE A 161 1.48 13.80 -1.92
N GLY A 162 2.21 13.71 -3.01
CA GLY A 162 3.21 14.69 -3.41
C GLY A 162 2.62 16.04 -3.81
N LYS A 163 3.47 16.90 -4.37
CA LYS A 163 3.12 18.25 -4.81
C LYS A 163 2.50 18.26 -6.19
N LYS A 164 1.62 19.24 -6.44
CA LYS A 164 1.02 19.49 -7.76
C LYS A 164 0.33 18.27 -8.37
N CYS A 165 -0.20 17.39 -7.54
CA CYS A 165 -1.05 16.29 -7.97
C CYS A 165 -2.45 16.79 -8.33
N ILE A 166 -3.15 16.06 -9.20
CA ILE A 166 -4.53 16.38 -9.59
C ILE A 166 -5.37 15.12 -9.45
N PHE A 167 -6.48 15.21 -8.72
CA PHE A 167 -7.45 14.12 -8.58
C PHE A 167 -8.77 14.52 -9.22
N GLN A 168 -9.15 13.82 -10.27
CA GLN A 168 -10.42 14.05 -10.98
C GLN A 168 -11.61 13.49 -10.16
N PRO A 169 -12.85 13.94 -10.45
CA PRO A 169 -14.00 13.58 -9.63
C PRO A 169 -14.21 12.07 -9.46
N GLY A 170 -14.52 11.66 -8.24
CA GLY A 170 -14.81 10.26 -7.90
C GLY A 170 -13.60 9.34 -7.79
N ALA A 171 -12.37 9.84 -7.90
CA ALA A 171 -11.18 9.02 -7.68
C ALA A 171 -11.12 8.53 -6.22
N VAL A 172 -10.68 7.29 -6.00
CA VAL A 172 -10.55 6.66 -4.68
C VAL A 172 -9.10 6.21 -4.47
N ILE A 173 -8.46 6.75 -3.45
CA ILE A 173 -7.06 6.49 -3.13
C ILE A 173 -6.98 5.77 -1.78
N GLY A 174 -6.34 4.60 -1.76
CA GLY A 174 -6.05 3.85 -0.55
C GLY A 174 -7.19 2.97 -0.05
N SER A 175 -8.15 2.57 -0.91
CA SER A 175 -9.08 1.49 -0.58
C SER A 175 -8.34 0.18 -0.30
N ASP A 176 -8.97 -0.73 0.43
CA ASP A 176 -8.38 -2.04 0.69
C ASP A 176 -8.24 -2.83 -0.62
N GLY A 177 -7.05 -3.37 -0.87
CA GLY A 177 -6.83 -4.31 -1.95
C GLY A 177 -7.64 -5.61 -1.79
N PHE A 178 -7.82 -6.34 -2.89
CA PHE A 178 -8.56 -7.60 -2.91
C PHE A 178 -7.72 -8.74 -2.33
N GLY A 179 -7.67 -8.83 -1.01
CA GLY A 179 -6.91 -9.84 -0.26
C GLY A 179 -7.82 -10.82 0.48
N TYR A 180 -7.88 -12.08 0.03
CA TYR A 180 -8.64 -13.15 0.66
C TYR A 180 -7.90 -14.48 0.58
N ILE A 181 -8.06 -15.33 1.61
CA ILE A 181 -7.63 -16.74 1.60
C ILE A 181 -8.79 -17.68 1.91
N LYS A 182 -8.69 -18.91 1.43
CA LYS A 182 -9.63 -19.98 1.81
C LYS A 182 -9.18 -20.62 3.11
N VAL A 183 -10.05 -20.55 4.13
CA VAL A 183 -9.84 -21.25 5.41
C VAL A 183 -11.06 -22.12 5.66
N LYS A 184 -10.91 -23.43 5.67
CA LYS A 184 -12.00 -24.41 5.86
C LYS A 184 -13.20 -24.22 4.92
N GLY A 185 -12.96 -23.70 3.71
CA GLY A 185 -14.00 -23.41 2.71
C GLY A 185 -14.51 -21.97 2.69
N ASP A 186 -14.31 -21.22 3.74
CA ASP A 186 -14.73 -19.81 3.84
C ASP A 186 -13.69 -18.84 3.26
N ASN A 187 -14.17 -17.73 2.70
CA ASN A 187 -13.32 -16.61 2.29
C ASN A 187 -13.00 -15.74 3.51
N VAL A 188 -11.77 -15.80 3.98
CA VAL A 188 -11.30 -14.97 5.10
C VAL A 188 -10.52 -13.79 4.55
N LYS A 189 -10.90 -12.58 4.96
CA LYS A 189 -10.24 -11.34 4.56
C LYS A 189 -8.83 -11.28 5.13
N ILE A 190 -7.90 -10.84 4.29
CA ILE A 190 -6.56 -10.39 4.68
C ILE A 190 -6.62 -8.86 4.79
N GLU A 191 -6.43 -8.33 5.98
CA GLU A 191 -6.39 -6.88 6.22
C GLU A 191 -5.27 -6.23 5.40
N GLN A 192 -5.51 -4.99 4.99
CA GLN A 192 -4.56 -4.20 4.20
C GLN A 192 -4.00 -3.10 5.10
N ILE A 193 -2.73 -3.26 5.53
CA ILE A 193 -2.09 -2.37 6.52
C ILE A 193 -1.07 -1.42 5.92
N GLY A 194 -0.82 -1.52 4.63
CA GLY A 194 0.04 -0.60 3.89
C GLY A 194 -0.71 0.67 3.47
N HIS A 195 -0.04 1.49 2.68
CA HIS A 195 -0.54 2.82 2.29
C HIS A 195 -0.44 3.03 0.78
N VAL A 196 -0.88 4.20 0.33
CA VAL A 196 -0.62 4.69 -1.04
C VAL A 196 0.34 5.87 -0.95
N ILE A 197 1.36 5.85 -1.81
CA ILE A 197 2.31 6.94 -1.98
C ILE A 197 2.23 7.42 -3.43
N LEU A 198 1.81 8.65 -3.62
CA LEU A 198 1.87 9.34 -4.92
C LEU A 198 2.97 10.37 -4.85
N GLU A 199 3.93 10.29 -5.76
CA GLU A 199 4.98 11.31 -5.88
C GLU A 199 4.44 12.57 -6.57
N ASP A 200 5.30 13.57 -6.77
CA ASP A 200 4.93 14.86 -7.33
C ASP A 200 4.36 14.76 -8.75
N GLU A 201 3.44 15.65 -9.08
CA GLU A 201 2.92 15.84 -10.44
C GLU A 201 2.15 14.63 -11.00
N VAL A 202 1.66 13.73 -10.13
CA VAL A 202 0.78 12.62 -10.52
C VAL A 202 -0.62 13.15 -10.77
N GLU A 203 -1.27 12.64 -11.82
CA GLU A 203 -2.68 12.92 -12.12
C GLU A 203 -3.49 11.63 -12.14
N ILE A 204 -4.63 11.63 -11.45
CA ILE A 204 -5.54 10.50 -11.31
C ILE A 204 -6.90 10.86 -11.93
N GLY A 205 -7.28 10.11 -12.93
CA GLY A 205 -8.53 10.28 -13.70
C GLY A 205 -9.79 9.97 -12.89
N ALA A 206 -10.93 10.34 -13.46
CA ALA A 206 -12.23 10.19 -12.81
C ALA A 206 -12.58 8.72 -12.55
N ASN A 207 -13.12 8.43 -11.34
CA ASN A 207 -13.52 7.10 -10.90
C ASN A 207 -12.38 6.04 -10.96
N THR A 208 -11.13 6.47 -10.97
CA THR A 208 -9.97 5.60 -10.88
C THR A 208 -9.75 5.19 -9.42
N CYS A 209 -9.43 3.92 -9.21
CA CYS A 209 -9.15 3.37 -7.89
C CYS A 209 -7.68 2.96 -7.78
N VAL A 210 -7.03 3.39 -6.68
CA VAL A 210 -5.68 2.98 -6.31
C VAL A 210 -5.74 2.32 -4.94
N ASP A 211 -5.51 1.02 -4.88
CA ASP A 211 -5.59 0.26 -3.62
C ASP A 211 -4.31 0.39 -2.80
N ARG A 212 -4.45 0.33 -1.47
CA ARG A 212 -3.30 0.26 -0.56
C ARG A 212 -2.64 -1.11 -0.59
N GLY A 213 -1.38 -1.19 -0.22
CA GLY A 213 -0.69 -2.45 -0.08
C GLY A 213 -1.20 -3.29 1.10
N ALA A 214 -1.11 -4.61 0.98
CA ALA A 214 -1.38 -5.52 2.09
C ALA A 214 -0.34 -5.35 3.21
N ILE A 215 0.94 -5.40 2.83
CA ILE A 215 2.10 -5.06 3.65
C ILE A 215 3.03 -4.26 2.75
N GLY A 216 3.48 -3.10 3.17
CA GLY A 216 4.18 -2.16 2.31
C GLY A 216 3.19 -1.34 1.47
N ASP A 217 3.71 -0.53 0.57
CA ASP A 217 2.95 0.52 -0.07
C ASP A 217 2.65 0.22 -1.55
N THR A 218 1.57 0.80 -2.06
CA THR A 218 1.35 0.98 -3.49
C THR A 218 1.91 2.34 -3.87
N ILE A 219 2.77 2.39 -4.90
CA ILE A 219 3.56 3.58 -5.22
C ILE A 219 3.33 4.00 -6.67
N ILE A 220 3.00 5.26 -6.87
CA ILE A 220 2.94 5.88 -8.21
C ILE A 220 3.96 7.00 -8.25
N LYS A 221 4.96 6.85 -9.12
CA LYS A 221 6.08 7.77 -9.20
C LYS A 221 5.77 9.02 -9.99
N LYS A 222 6.67 10.00 -9.83
CA LYS A 222 6.55 11.37 -10.34
C LYS A 222 6.11 11.46 -11.80
N GLY A 223 5.20 12.39 -12.08
CA GLY A 223 4.80 12.80 -13.42
C GLY A 223 3.87 11.82 -14.14
N THR A 224 3.56 10.67 -13.55
CA THR A 224 2.67 9.66 -14.15
C THR A 224 1.23 10.17 -14.26
N LYS A 225 0.61 9.88 -15.40
CA LYS A 225 -0.77 10.27 -15.73
C LYS A 225 -1.62 9.02 -15.87
N ILE A 226 -2.66 8.94 -15.06
CA ILE A 226 -3.61 7.82 -15.01
C ILE A 226 -4.97 8.36 -15.44
N ASP A 227 -5.54 7.76 -16.46
CA ASP A 227 -6.80 8.15 -17.05
C ASP A 227 -8.00 7.60 -16.24
N ASN A 228 -9.19 7.77 -16.75
CA ASN A 228 -10.45 7.44 -16.10
C ASN A 228 -10.69 5.92 -16.02
N LEU A 229 -11.38 5.48 -14.96
CA LEU A 229 -11.82 4.09 -14.77
C LEU A 229 -10.66 3.08 -14.74
N VAL A 230 -9.48 3.51 -14.33
CA VAL A 230 -8.32 2.64 -14.14
C VAL A 230 -8.36 1.99 -12.76
N HIS A 231 -7.88 0.74 -12.67
CA HIS A 231 -7.66 0.05 -11.41
C HIS A 231 -6.17 -0.25 -11.21
N ILE A 232 -5.58 0.33 -10.17
CA ILE A 232 -4.23 0.02 -9.67
C ILE A 232 -4.40 -0.78 -8.39
N ALA A 233 -4.02 -2.06 -8.41
CA ALA A 233 -4.20 -2.93 -7.26
C ALA A 233 -3.10 -2.76 -6.20
N HIS A 234 -3.25 -3.51 -5.12
CA HIS A 234 -2.37 -3.45 -3.95
C HIS A 234 -0.90 -3.79 -4.28
N ASN A 235 0.02 -3.06 -3.68
CA ASN A 235 1.47 -3.27 -3.81
C ASN A 235 2.03 -3.06 -5.22
N ASP A 236 1.31 -2.41 -6.11
CA ASP A 236 1.83 -2.03 -7.42
C ASP A 236 2.84 -0.89 -7.29
N VAL A 237 3.85 -0.92 -8.12
CA VAL A 237 4.81 0.17 -8.29
C VAL A 237 4.76 0.63 -9.74
N ILE A 238 4.21 1.83 -9.95
CA ILE A 238 4.15 2.46 -11.28
C ILE A 238 5.30 3.46 -11.39
N GLY A 239 6.11 3.32 -12.41
CA GLY A 239 7.28 4.15 -12.70
C GLY A 239 6.93 5.61 -12.96
N SER A 240 7.97 6.43 -13.17
CA SER A 240 7.85 7.86 -13.46
C SER A 240 7.41 8.10 -14.91
N ASN A 241 6.64 9.19 -15.14
CA ASN A 241 6.22 9.65 -16.46
C ASN A 241 5.49 8.59 -17.30
N CYS A 242 4.78 7.67 -16.68
CA CYS A 242 3.96 6.67 -17.37
C CYS A 242 2.63 7.26 -17.83
N PHE A 243 2.07 6.65 -18.86
CA PHE A 243 0.67 6.85 -19.28
C PHE A 243 -0.11 5.56 -19.08
N ILE A 244 -1.08 5.59 -18.18
CA ILE A 244 -2.00 4.48 -17.92
C ILE A 244 -3.38 4.93 -18.40
N ILE A 245 -3.76 4.44 -19.59
CA ILE A 245 -4.92 4.96 -20.31
C ILE A 245 -6.22 4.28 -19.85
N ALA A 246 -7.35 4.84 -20.19
CA ALA A 246 -8.65 4.48 -19.64
C ALA A 246 -8.95 2.97 -19.60
N GLN A 247 -9.59 2.54 -18.50
CA GLN A 247 -10.02 1.16 -18.25
C GLN A 247 -8.89 0.12 -18.18
N VAL A 248 -7.65 0.54 -17.97
CA VAL A 248 -6.55 -0.40 -17.67
C VAL A 248 -6.81 -1.01 -16.30
N GLY A 249 -6.59 -2.32 -16.18
CA GLY A 249 -6.62 -3.06 -14.92
C GLY A 249 -5.26 -3.70 -14.64
N ILE A 250 -4.62 -3.29 -13.54
CA ILE A 250 -3.36 -3.87 -13.08
C ILE A 250 -3.63 -4.68 -11.82
N SER A 251 -3.31 -5.99 -11.85
CA SER A 251 -3.44 -6.86 -10.67
C SER A 251 -2.28 -6.65 -9.71
N GLY A 252 -2.47 -7.06 -8.44
CA GLY A 252 -1.53 -6.74 -7.36
C GLY A 252 -0.07 -7.19 -7.55
N SER A 253 0.85 -6.42 -6.97
CA SER A 253 2.30 -6.66 -6.95
C SER A 253 2.99 -6.59 -8.31
N VAL A 254 2.48 -5.75 -9.20
CA VAL A 254 3.09 -5.48 -10.52
C VAL A 254 4.07 -4.31 -10.40
N GLU A 255 5.21 -4.42 -11.08
CA GLU A 255 6.17 -3.35 -11.25
C GLU A 255 6.14 -2.86 -12.70
N VAL A 256 5.77 -1.60 -12.93
CA VAL A 256 5.82 -0.93 -14.24
C VAL A 256 6.99 0.03 -14.26
N GLY A 257 7.89 -0.12 -15.22
CA GLY A 257 9.07 0.74 -15.39
C GLY A 257 8.71 2.15 -15.87
N ASP A 258 9.72 3.03 -15.86
CA ASP A 258 9.57 4.45 -16.21
C ASP A 258 9.23 4.65 -17.70
N ASN A 259 8.53 5.74 -18.02
CA ASN A 259 8.14 6.15 -19.37
C ASN A 259 7.35 5.09 -20.15
N THR A 260 6.61 4.23 -19.46
CA THR A 260 5.83 3.14 -20.05
C THR A 260 4.41 3.58 -20.30
N THR A 261 3.84 3.11 -21.42
CA THR A 261 2.45 3.38 -21.80
C THR A 261 1.64 2.08 -21.84
N LEU A 262 0.61 2.01 -21.02
CA LEU A 262 -0.43 0.98 -21.11
C LEU A 262 -1.64 1.60 -21.79
N ALA A 263 -1.91 1.20 -23.04
CA ALA A 263 -3.03 1.73 -23.80
C ALA A 263 -4.38 1.24 -23.26
N GLY A 264 -5.48 1.83 -23.72
CA GLY A 264 -6.80 1.59 -23.14
C GLY A 264 -7.18 0.11 -23.05
N GLN A 265 -7.84 -0.28 -21.96
CA GLN A 265 -8.33 -1.64 -21.69
C GLN A 265 -7.24 -2.73 -21.62
N VAL A 266 -5.98 -2.37 -21.37
CA VAL A 266 -4.93 -3.35 -21.09
C VAL A 266 -5.20 -4.01 -19.73
N GLY A 267 -5.09 -5.34 -19.68
CA GLY A 267 -5.12 -6.13 -18.45
C GLY A 267 -3.73 -6.66 -18.12
N VAL A 268 -3.25 -6.50 -16.87
CA VAL A 268 -1.95 -6.99 -16.42
C VAL A 268 -2.15 -8.01 -15.31
N ALA A 269 -1.65 -9.24 -15.49
CA ALA A 269 -1.68 -10.28 -14.46
C ALA A 269 -0.74 -9.92 -13.29
N GLY A 270 -1.04 -10.47 -12.09
CA GLY A 270 -0.29 -10.13 -10.87
C GLY A 270 1.16 -10.60 -10.86
N HIS A 271 1.98 -9.93 -10.04
CA HIS A 271 3.40 -10.23 -9.79
C HIS A 271 4.32 -10.15 -11.01
N LEU A 272 3.97 -9.37 -12.02
CA LEU A 272 4.77 -9.18 -13.24
C LEU A 272 5.63 -7.93 -13.17
N LYS A 273 6.67 -7.93 -14.01
CA LYS A 273 7.53 -6.78 -14.27
C LYS A 273 7.42 -6.36 -15.72
N ILE A 274 7.10 -5.09 -15.93
CA ILE A 274 7.11 -4.42 -17.23
C ILE A 274 8.27 -3.43 -17.20
N GLY A 275 9.16 -3.51 -18.20
CA GLY A 275 10.36 -2.68 -18.27
C GLY A 275 10.08 -1.21 -18.53
N ASN A 276 11.17 -0.43 -18.66
CA ASN A 276 11.10 0.98 -19.01
C ASN A 276 10.84 1.18 -20.51
N ASN A 277 10.19 2.30 -20.88
CA ASN A 277 9.95 2.70 -22.26
C ASN A 277 9.14 1.67 -23.09
N VAL A 278 8.32 0.86 -22.42
CA VAL A 278 7.44 -0.13 -23.07
C VAL A 278 6.14 0.52 -23.47
N VAL A 279 5.61 0.12 -24.62
CA VAL A 279 4.27 0.51 -25.08
C VAL A 279 3.44 -0.75 -25.31
N ILE A 280 2.34 -0.89 -24.56
CA ILE A 280 1.42 -2.03 -24.68
C ILE A 280 0.17 -1.55 -25.40
N ALA A 281 -0.17 -2.22 -26.51
CA ALA A 281 -1.31 -1.85 -27.36
C ALA A 281 -2.66 -2.07 -26.66
N ALA A 282 -3.66 -1.30 -27.04
CA ALA A 282 -5.00 -1.35 -26.45
C ALA A 282 -5.63 -2.76 -26.52
N GLY A 283 -6.36 -3.13 -25.46
CA GLY A 283 -7.04 -4.41 -25.33
C GLY A 283 -6.12 -5.62 -25.15
N SER A 284 -4.81 -5.41 -24.91
CA SER A 284 -3.86 -6.50 -24.70
C SER A 284 -3.97 -7.08 -23.29
N CYS A 285 -3.66 -8.38 -23.16
CA CYS A 285 -3.50 -9.05 -21.87
C CYS A 285 -2.02 -9.43 -21.64
N VAL A 286 -1.42 -8.88 -20.58
CA VAL A 286 -0.03 -9.15 -20.20
C VAL A 286 -0.03 -10.29 -19.16
N THR A 287 0.57 -11.42 -19.50
CA THR A 287 0.61 -12.62 -18.66
C THR A 287 2.02 -13.08 -18.31
N LYS A 288 3.05 -12.35 -18.72
CA LYS A 288 4.47 -12.61 -18.43
C LYS A 288 5.24 -11.29 -18.41
N ASP A 289 6.41 -11.29 -17.83
CA ASP A 289 7.33 -10.15 -17.81
C ASP A 289 7.70 -9.67 -19.22
N ILE A 290 7.86 -8.33 -19.39
CA ILE A 290 8.21 -7.66 -20.64
C ILE A 290 9.41 -6.75 -20.43
#